data_6ecd23ea1301fb89ee1f29b63d25568b
#
_entry.id   6ecd23ea1301fb89ee1f29b63d25568b
#
_cell.length_a   1.000
_cell.length_b   1.000
_cell.length_c   1.000
_cell.angle_alpha   90.00
_cell.angle_beta   90.00
_cell.angle_gamma   90.00
#
_symmetry.space_group_name_H-M   'P 1'
#
loop_
_entity.id
_entity.type
_entity.pdbx_description
1 polymer ?
#
loop_
_entity_poly.entity_id
_entity_poly.type
_entity_poly.pdbx_seq_one_letter_code
_entity_poly.pdbx_strand_id
1 'polypeptide(L)'
;MTVDAASGYCQSCGMPLKRDAQGGGTNADGSKSTMYCSHCYAGGQFTMPDLTAEQMQVRVKEKLKEYGFPGFLAGMFTSKIPKLKRWSEGQ
;
A
#
# COMPACT_ATOMS: atom_id res chain seq x y z
N MET A 1 0.76 -5.58 18.94
CA MET A 1 0.84 -5.20 18.46
C MET A 1 0.99 -5.37 17.46
N THR A 2 0.71 -5.45 17.01
CA THR A 2 0.90 -5.50 16.24
C THR A 2 1.23 -4.91 15.55
N VAL A 3 1.23 -4.84 15.64
CA VAL A 3 1.87 -4.21 15.26
C VAL A 3 2.08 -3.83 13.98
N ASP A 4 2.09 -4.43 13.12
CA ASP A 4 2.38 -4.17 11.87
C ASP A 4 1.53 -3.21 11.31
N ALA A 5 0.30 -3.36 11.39
CA ALA A 5 -0.57 -2.37 11.00
C ALA A 5 -0.19 -1.19 11.74
N ALA A 6 0.20 -1.41 12.94
CA ALA A 6 0.67 -0.35 13.76
C ALA A 6 1.88 0.32 13.17
N SER A 7 2.54 -0.31 12.23
CA SER A 7 3.67 0.33 11.58
C SER A 7 3.23 1.53 10.77
N GLY A 8 1.94 1.62 10.45
CA GLY A 8 1.44 2.76 9.73
C GLY A 8 1.73 2.77 8.25
N TYR A 9 2.08 1.64 7.69
CA TYR A 9 2.32 1.52 6.26
C TYR A 9 1.23 0.70 5.61
N CYS A 10 0.80 1.12 4.41
CA CYS A 10 -0.18 0.36 3.65
C CYS A 10 0.40 -1.00 3.29
N GLN A 11 -0.32 -2.06 3.61
CA GLN A 11 0.14 -3.42 3.38
C GLN A 11 -0.12 -3.89 1.95
N SER A 12 -0.43 -2.96 1.06
CA SER A 12 -0.59 -3.24 -0.36
C SER A 12 0.44 -2.49 -1.19
N CYS A 13 0.61 -1.18 -0.94
CA CYS A 13 1.54 -0.37 -1.73
C CYS A 13 2.73 0.16 -0.93
N GLY A 14 2.71 0.01 0.39
CA GLY A 14 3.84 0.44 1.21
C GLY A 14 3.87 1.92 1.56
N MET A 15 2.87 2.69 1.13
CA MET A 15 2.83 4.11 1.44
C MET A 15 2.56 4.32 2.92
N PRO A 16 3.23 5.30 3.57
CA PRO A 16 2.88 5.62 4.95
C PRO A 16 1.43 6.09 5.02
N LEU A 17 0.65 5.49 5.90
CA LEU A 17 -0.77 5.82 6.01
C LEU A 17 -0.99 7.25 6.45
N LYS A 18 -0.08 7.82 7.21
CA LYS A 18 -0.23 9.21 7.64
C LYS A 18 -0.09 10.19 6.50
N ARG A 19 0.42 9.75 5.36
CA ARG A 19 0.49 10.60 4.17
C ARG A 19 -0.75 10.46 3.30
N ASP A 20 -1.63 9.54 3.65
CA ASP A 20 -2.87 9.37 2.93
C ASP A 20 -3.82 10.48 3.35
N ALA A 21 -4.30 11.26 2.39
CA ALA A 21 -5.20 12.36 2.68
C ALA A 21 -6.47 11.90 3.37
N GLN A 22 -6.88 10.65 3.13
CA GLN A 22 -8.07 10.09 3.75
C GLN A 22 -7.78 9.39 5.07
N GLY A 23 -6.51 9.24 5.43
CA GLY A 23 -6.15 8.58 6.66
C GLY A 23 -6.27 7.07 6.64
N GLY A 24 -6.45 6.50 5.48
CA GLY A 24 -6.59 5.06 5.31
C GLY A 24 -7.79 4.73 4.46
N GLY A 25 -7.85 3.50 3.97
CA GLY A 25 -9.01 3.01 3.25
C GLY A 25 -10.17 2.78 4.19
N THR A 26 -11.27 2.26 3.67
CA THR A 26 -12.43 2.00 4.51
C THR A 26 -12.74 0.51 4.53
N ASN A 27 -13.10 0.03 5.70
CA ASN A 27 -13.57 -1.33 5.88
C ASN A 27 -15.04 -1.43 5.47
N ALA A 28 -15.56 -2.64 5.40
CA ALA A 28 -16.93 -2.85 4.97
C ALA A 28 -17.95 -2.10 5.84
N ASP A 29 -17.62 -1.90 7.11
CA ASP A 29 -18.52 -1.21 8.03
C ASP A 29 -18.31 0.31 8.04
N GLY A 30 -17.46 0.81 7.15
CA GLY A 30 -17.21 2.25 7.06
C GLY A 30 -16.10 2.78 7.94
N SER A 31 -15.55 1.94 8.82
CA SER A 31 -14.45 2.39 9.67
C SER A 31 -13.17 2.47 8.84
N LYS A 32 -12.19 3.20 9.35
CA LYS A 32 -10.91 3.34 8.65
C LYS A 32 -10.08 2.08 8.78
N SER A 33 -9.48 1.66 7.67
CA SER A 33 -8.53 0.58 7.70
C SER A 33 -7.22 1.06 8.29
N THR A 34 -6.63 0.25 9.14
CA THR A 34 -5.30 0.54 9.67
C THR A 34 -4.22 -0.19 8.90
N MET A 35 -4.61 -0.93 7.87
CA MET A 35 -3.67 -1.74 7.10
C MET A 35 -3.48 -1.28 5.67
N TYR A 36 -4.48 -0.63 5.08
CA TYR A 36 -4.45 -0.28 3.66
C TYR A 36 -4.85 1.17 3.48
N CYS A 37 -4.25 1.82 2.47
CA CYS A 37 -4.55 3.22 2.20
C CYS A 37 -5.82 3.35 1.36
N SER A 38 -6.32 4.58 1.24
CA SER A 38 -7.56 4.84 0.52
C SER A 38 -7.45 4.54 -0.97
N HIS A 39 -6.25 4.57 -1.53
CA HIS A 39 -6.07 4.24 -2.94
C HIS A 39 -6.15 2.75 -3.19
N CYS A 40 -5.89 1.94 -2.18
CA CYS A 40 -5.84 0.49 -2.34
C CYS A 40 -7.08 -0.22 -1.85
N TYR A 41 -7.84 0.39 -0.95
CA TYR A 41 -8.88 -0.33 -0.22
C TYR A 41 -10.06 0.59 0.06
N ALA A 42 -11.25 0.15 -0.30
CA ALA A 42 -12.46 0.93 -0.07
C ALA A 42 -13.64 -0.02 0.11
N GLY A 43 -14.48 0.26 1.10
CA GLY A 43 -15.68 -0.54 1.33
C GLY A 43 -15.40 -2.00 1.64
N GLY A 44 -14.26 -2.30 2.23
CA GLY A 44 -13.90 -3.66 2.56
C GLY A 44 -13.32 -4.46 1.42
N GLN A 45 -12.99 -3.80 0.32
CA GLN A 45 -12.46 -4.49 -0.86
C GLN A 45 -11.29 -3.73 -1.43
N PHE A 46 -10.37 -4.45 -2.05
CA PHE A 46 -9.29 -3.81 -2.79
C PHE A 46 -9.88 -3.11 -4.01
N THR A 47 -9.41 -1.89 -4.26
CA THR A 47 -9.90 -1.11 -5.40
C THR A 47 -9.43 -1.71 -6.72
N MET A 48 -8.34 -2.45 -6.70
CA MET A 48 -7.81 -3.13 -7.88
C MET A 48 -7.53 -4.58 -7.52
N PRO A 49 -8.56 -5.41 -7.43
CA PRO A 49 -8.39 -6.78 -6.93
C PRO A 49 -7.55 -7.67 -7.84
N ASP A 50 -7.47 -7.34 -9.13
CA ASP A 50 -6.73 -8.18 -10.08
C ASP A 50 -5.28 -7.73 -10.26
N LEU A 51 -4.85 -6.73 -9.52
CA LEU A 51 -3.48 -6.25 -9.63
C LEU A 51 -2.51 -7.27 -9.05
N THR A 52 -1.36 -7.45 -9.70
CA THR A 52 -0.31 -8.31 -9.16
C THR A 52 0.68 -7.50 -8.35
N ALA A 53 1.51 -8.19 -7.56
CA ALA A 53 2.55 -7.51 -6.79
C ALA A 53 3.52 -6.78 -7.73
N GLU A 54 3.84 -7.38 -8.85
CA GLU A 54 4.75 -6.76 -9.81
C GLU A 54 4.16 -5.49 -10.39
N GLN A 55 2.87 -5.54 -10.71
CA GLN A 55 2.20 -4.34 -11.21
C GLN A 55 2.16 -3.25 -10.16
N MET A 56 1.94 -3.63 -8.91
CA MET A 56 1.97 -2.67 -7.82
C MET A 56 3.35 -2.02 -7.69
N GLN A 57 4.40 -2.82 -7.83
CA GLN A 57 5.75 -2.27 -7.76
C GLN A 57 5.97 -1.19 -8.82
N VAL A 58 5.50 -1.44 -10.04
CA VAL A 58 5.65 -0.47 -11.12
C VAL A 58 4.88 0.80 -10.80
N ARG A 59 3.65 0.66 -10.35
CA ARG A 59 2.82 1.83 -10.03
C ARG A 59 3.45 2.69 -8.94
N VAL A 60 3.92 2.04 -7.88
CA VAL A 60 4.51 2.77 -6.77
C VAL A 60 5.82 3.41 -7.17
N LYS A 61 6.61 2.71 -7.96
CA LYS A 61 7.88 3.25 -8.42
C LYS A 61 7.66 4.52 -9.24
N GLU A 62 6.67 4.51 -10.13
CA GLU A 62 6.37 5.68 -10.93
C GLU A 62 5.91 6.84 -10.06
N LYS A 63 5.09 6.56 -9.04
CA LYS A 63 4.66 7.59 -8.12
C LYS A 63 5.81 8.20 -7.35
N LEU A 64 6.72 7.36 -6.88
CA LEU A 64 7.87 7.86 -6.14
C LEU A 64 8.74 8.75 -7.02
N LYS A 65 8.89 8.38 -8.28
CA LYS A 65 9.67 9.22 -9.19
C LYS A 65 8.99 10.55 -9.43
N GLU A 66 7.68 10.58 -9.49
CA GLU A 66 6.93 11.84 -9.60
C GLU A 66 7.16 12.73 -8.39
N TYR A 67 7.37 12.13 -7.23
CA TYR A 67 7.62 12.90 -6.01
C TYR A 67 9.09 13.34 -5.89
N GLY A 68 9.91 12.99 -6.88
CA GLY A 68 11.31 13.43 -6.89
C GLY A 68 12.30 12.40 -6.37
N PHE A 69 11.87 11.19 -6.09
CA PHE A 69 12.79 10.15 -5.63
C PHE A 69 13.64 9.66 -6.79
N PRO A 70 14.96 9.53 -6.60
CA PRO A 70 15.80 8.94 -7.65
C PRO A 70 15.40 7.49 -7.90
N GLY A 71 15.65 7.01 -9.10
CA GLY A 71 15.23 5.67 -9.49
C GLY A 71 15.75 4.57 -8.57
N PHE A 72 16.99 4.70 -8.08
CA PHE A 72 17.54 3.65 -7.23
C PHE A 72 16.84 3.57 -5.87
N LEU A 73 16.43 4.72 -5.32
CA LEU A 73 15.66 4.71 -4.07
C LEU A 73 14.25 4.18 -4.29
N ALA A 74 13.64 4.56 -5.41
CA ALA A 74 12.31 4.04 -5.73
C ALA A 74 12.37 2.52 -5.90
N GLY A 75 13.42 2.01 -6.52
CA GLY A 75 13.58 0.57 -6.66
C GLY A 75 13.78 -0.14 -5.34
N MET A 76 14.62 0.43 -4.46
CA MET A 76 14.82 -0.15 -3.14
C MET A 76 13.52 -0.21 -2.36
N PHE A 77 12.76 0.88 -2.39
CA PHE A 77 11.53 0.97 -1.64
C PHE A 77 10.51 -0.05 -2.15
N THR A 78 10.36 -0.13 -3.47
CA THR A 78 9.35 -1.02 -4.05
C THR A 78 9.76 -2.48 -3.97
N SER A 79 11.04 -2.78 -3.76
CA SER A 79 11.47 -4.17 -3.63
C SER A 79 10.84 -4.85 -2.43
N LYS A 80 10.33 -4.09 -1.47
CA LYS A 80 9.68 -4.65 -0.29
C LYS A 80 8.20 -4.98 -0.52
N ILE A 81 7.63 -4.50 -1.61
CA ILE A 81 6.19 -4.66 -1.85
C ILE A 81 5.74 -6.11 -1.83
N PRO A 82 6.44 -7.06 -2.49
CA PRO A 82 5.96 -8.45 -2.45
C PRO A 82 5.92 -9.07 -1.07
N LYS A 83 6.60 -8.44 -0.10
CA LYS A 83 6.61 -8.94 1.28
C LYS A 83 5.49 -8.35 2.12
N LEU A 84 4.74 -7.39 1.59
CA LEU A 84 3.64 -6.81 2.33
C LEU A 84 2.52 -7.83 2.47
N LYS A 85 1.66 -7.61 3.46
CA LYS A 85 0.67 -8.60 3.84
C LYS A 85 -0.21 -9.03 2.68
N ARG A 86 -0.67 -8.09 1.86
CA ARG A 86 -1.54 -8.44 0.73
C ARG A 86 -0.89 -9.47 -0.20
N TRP A 87 0.41 -9.30 -0.45
CA TRP A 87 1.11 -10.10 -1.45
C TRP A 87 1.75 -11.35 -0.86
N SER A 88 2.10 -11.30 0.43
CA SER A 88 2.80 -12.42 1.04
C SER A 88 1.86 -13.51 1.55
N GLU A 89 0.57 -13.24 1.64
CA GLU A 89 -0.38 -14.18 2.22
C GLU A 89 -1.25 -14.84 1.15
N GLY A 90 -0.63 -15.29 0.09
CA GLY A 90 -1.33 -16.15 -0.83
C GLY A 90 -2.06 -15.43 -1.94
N GLN A 91 -1.65 -14.26 -2.23
CA GLN A 91 -2.28 -13.52 -3.32
C GLN A 91 -1.51 -13.66 -4.63
#